data_6abb98283682b9a99969b3cf887e09b1
#
_entry.id   6abb98283682b9a99969b3cf887e09b1
#
_cell.length_a   1.000
_cell.length_b   1.000
_cell.length_c   1.000
_cell.angle_alpha   90.00
_cell.angle_beta   90.00
_cell.angle_gamma   90.00
#
_symmetry.space_group_name_H-M   'P 1'
#
loop_
_entity.id
_entity.type
_entity.pdbx_description
1 polymer ?
#
loop_
_entity_poly.entity_id
_entity_poly.type
_entity_poly.pdbx_seq_one_letter_code
_entity_poly.pdbx_strand_id
1 'polypeptide(L)'
;CAAVGAISVGAPADRVAALRQFGDHLGIAFQIKDDILDYSPMEVTGKPMCGDMRERKITLPLLYVLEQSTPAERDLLLAKLSDVRNSPDHVEYLCRAVERGGGLDHARQCMAEYRDKALAFLEGYPDSDVLRSLRLFADFVLSRDK
;
A
#
# COMPACT_ATOMS: atom_id res chain seq x y z
N CYS A 1 -2.39 -12.81 12.40
CA CYS A 1 -1.28 -13.64 12.89
C CYS A 1 -0.68 -13.09 14.19
N ALA A 2 -0.20 -11.81 14.26
CA ALA A 2 0.48 -11.27 15.45
C ALA A 2 -0.36 -11.35 16.73
N ALA A 3 -1.63 -10.93 16.70
CA ALA A 3 -2.54 -11.04 17.84
C ALA A 3 -2.78 -12.50 18.29
N VAL A 4 -2.88 -13.43 17.33
CA VAL A 4 -3.07 -14.87 17.64
C VAL A 4 -1.84 -15.43 18.37
N GLY A 5 -0.63 -15.04 17.96
CA GLY A 5 0.60 -15.41 18.67
C GLY A 5 0.60 -14.94 20.13
N ALA A 6 0.16 -13.70 20.38
CA ALA A 6 0.04 -13.17 21.75
C ALA A 6 -1.01 -13.93 22.59
N ILE A 7 -2.16 -14.22 22.00
CA ILE A 7 -3.24 -14.98 22.68
C ILE A 7 -2.76 -16.38 23.04
N SER A 8 -2.03 -17.06 22.15
CA SER A 8 -1.59 -18.45 22.36
C SER A 8 -0.65 -18.64 23.56
N VAL A 9 0.04 -17.58 23.97
CA VAL A 9 0.93 -17.57 25.13
C VAL A 9 0.29 -16.92 26.36
N GLY A 10 -1.00 -16.60 26.33
CA GLY A 10 -1.72 -15.98 27.45
C GLY A 10 -1.26 -14.55 27.75
N ALA A 11 -0.81 -13.79 26.73
CA ALA A 11 -0.37 -12.42 26.93
C ALA A 11 -1.52 -11.52 27.45
N PRO A 12 -1.22 -10.46 28.24
CA PRO A 12 -2.20 -9.50 28.70
C PRO A 12 -2.97 -8.83 27.55
N ALA A 13 -4.21 -8.39 27.79
CA ALA A 13 -5.11 -7.87 26.77
C ALA A 13 -4.53 -6.63 26.04
N ASP A 14 -3.81 -5.76 26.73
CA ASP A 14 -3.12 -4.60 26.16
C ASP A 14 -2.03 -5.00 25.17
N ARG A 15 -1.27 -6.08 25.46
CA ARG A 15 -0.26 -6.62 24.55
C ARG A 15 -0.88 -7.28 23.32
N VAL A 16 -1.99 -8.00 23.51
CA VAL A 16 -2.77 -8.56 22.38
C VAL A 16 -3.27 -7.43 21.47
N ALA A 17 -3.80 -6.34 22.06
CA ALA A 17 -4.27 -5.18 21.31
C ALA A 17 -3.13 -4.49 20.56
N ALA A 18 -1.97 -4.28 21.18
CA ALA A 18 -0.81 -3.67 20.56
C ALA A 18 -0.32 -4.48 19.34
N LEU A 19 -0.18 -5.81 19.49
CA LEU A 19 0.24 -6.69 18.39
C LEU A 19 -0.82 -6.81 17.27
N ARG A 20 -2.10 -6.63 17.60
CA ARG A 20 -3.15 -6.49 16.59
C ARG A 20 -2.93 -5.22 15.75
N GLN A 21 -2.75 -4.08 16.41
CA GLN A 21 -2.52 -2.79 15.73
C GLN A 21 -1.22 -2.81 14.90
N PHE A 22 -0.15 -3.42 15.40
CA PHE A 22 1.06 -3.67 14.62
C PHE A 22 0.74 -4.41 13.32
N GLY A 23 0.00 -5.52 13.40
CA GLY A 23 -0.37 -6.32 12.23
C GLY A 23 -1.28 -5.57 11.26
N ASP A 24 -2.24 -4.81 11.76
CA ASP A 24 -3.20 -4.04 10.95
C ASP A 24 -2.47 -2.93 10.17
N HIS A 25 -1.61 -2.15 10.84
CA HIS A 25 -0.86 -1.08 10.18
C HIS A 25 0.17 -1.62 9.17
N LEU A 26 0.88 -2.70 9.52
CA LEU A 26 1.82 -3.34 8.59
C LEU A 26 1.08 -3.92 7.36
N GLY A 27 -0.12 -4.48 7.56
CA GLY A 27 -0.96 -4.98 6.49
C GLY A 27 -1.43 -3.89 5.54
N ILE A 28 -1.78 -2.70 6.06
CA ILE A 28 -2.13 -1.53 5.23
C ILE A 28 -0.90 -1.06 4.44
N ALA A 29 0.26 -0.93 5.09
CA ALA A 29 1.49 -0.55 4.40
C ALA A 29 1.85 -1.53 3.28
N PHE A 30 1.66 -2.83 3.52
CA PHE A 30 1.86 -3.89 2.52
C PHE A 30 0.91 -3.73 1.33
N GLN A 31 -0.38 -3.46 1.57
CA GLN A 31 -1.34 -3.26 0.49
C GLN A 31 -1.00 -2.02 -0.34
N ILE A 32 -0.60 -0.92 0.30
CA ILE A 32 -0.14 0.28 -0.41
C ILE A 32 1.10 -0.04 -1.26
N LYS A 33 2.03 -0.88 -0.76
CA LYS A 33 3.18 -1.34 -1.55
C LYS A 33 2.76 -2.11 -2.79
N ASP A 34 1.79 -3.01 -2.67
CA ASP A 34 1.26 -3.76 -3.82
C ASP A 34 0.60 -2.80 -4.84
N ASP A 35 -0.16 -1.80 -4.38
CA ASP A 35 -0.75 -0.76 -5.23
C ASP A 35 0.33 0.04 -5.99
N ILE A 36 1.47 0.36 -5.33
CA ILE A 36 2.61 1.04 -5.98
C ILE A 36 3.29 0.13 -7.01
N LEU A 37 3.47 -1.16 -6.69
CA LEU A 37 4.11 -2.13 -7.57
C LEU A 37 3.31 -2.36 -8.86
N ASP A 38 2.00 -2.18 -8.84
CA ASP A 38 1.15 -2.28 -10.04
C ASP A 38 1.54 -1.27 -11.13
N TYR A 39 2.19 -0.16 -10.76
CA TYR A 39 2.72 0.82 -11.71
C TYR A 39 4.16 0.52 -12.18
N SER A 40 4.77 -0.55 -11.69
CA SER A 40 6.14 -0.92 -12.06
C SER A 40 6.17 -1.62 -13.42
N PRO A 41 7.27 -1.48 -14.18
CA PRO A 41 7.44 -2.18 -15.46
C PRO A 41 7.32 -3.69 -15.33
N MET A 42 6.86 -4.35 -16.39
CA MET A 42 6.66 -5.80 -16.44
C MET A 42 7.95 -6.59 -16.14
N GLU A 43 9.11 -6.03 -16.47
CA GLU A 43 10.42 -6.63 -16.20
C GLU A 43 10.69 -6.78 -14.70
N VAL A 44 10.06 -5.93 -13.87
CA VAL A 44 10.20 -5.95 -12.41
C VAL A 44 9.20 -6.90 -11.79
N THR A 45 7.93 -6.81 -12.17
CA THR A 45 6.83 -7.52 -11.51
C THR A 45 6.43 -8.82 -12.19
N GLY A 46 6.83 -9.02 -13.45
CA GLY A 46 6.36 -10.13 -14.29
C GLY A 46 4.89 -10.02 -14.73
N LYS A 47 4.21 -8.92 -14.41
CA LYS A 47 2.81 -8.66 -14.76
C LYS A 47 2.68 -7.41 -15.64
N PRO A 48 1.62 -7.31 -16.48
CA PRO A 48 1.34 -6.07 -17.20
C PRO A 48 1.15 -4.91 -16.23
N MET A 49 1.79 -3.78 -16.53
CA MET A 49 1.67 -2.54 -15.75
C MET A 49 0.22 -2.06 -15.68
N CYS A 50 -0.16 -1.47 -14.54
CA CYS A 50 -1.48 -0.89 -14.30
C CYS A 50 -2.64 -1.91 -14.43
N GLY A 51 -2.44 -3.13 -13.87
CA GLY A 51 -3.45 -4.21 -13.86
C GLY A 51 -4.73 -3.80 -13.14
N ASP A 52 -4.62 -3.11 -12.01
CA ASP A 52 -5.76 -2.64 -11.23
C ASP A 52 -6.64 -1.66 -12.02
N MET A 53 -6.04 -0.76 -12.80
CA MET A 53 -6.79 0.12 -13.70
C MET A 53 -7.53 -0.64 -14.80
N ARG A 54 -6.90 -1.70 -15.36
CA ARG A 54 -7.55 -2.57 -16.34
C ARG A 54 -8.77 -3.28 -15.75
N GLU A 55 -8.73 -3.55 -14.45
CA GLU A 55 -9.85 -4.11 -13.68
C GLU A 55 -10.83 -3.05 -13.17
N ARG A 56 -10.62 -1.77 -13.48
CA ARG A 56 -11.42 -0.61 -13.03
C ARG A 56 -11.35 -0.38 -11.52
N LYS A 57 -10.27 -0.79 -10.89
CA LYS A 57 -10.03 -0.51 -9.47
C LYS A 57 -9.46 0.89 -9.30
N ILE A 58 -9.89 1.57 -8.24
CA ILE A 58 -9.31 2.83 -7.79
C ILE A 58 -8.46 2.50 -6.57
N THR A 59 -7.15 2.50 -6.75
CA THR A 59 -6.18 2.32 -5.68
C THR A 59 -5.65 3.66 -5.19
N LEU A 60 -4.90 3.66 -4.08
CA LEU A 60 -4.48 4.89 -3.41
C LEU A 60 -3.80 5.92 -4.34
N PRO A 61 -2.88 5.54 -5.26
CA PRO A 61 -2.26 6.51 -6.16
C PRO A 61 -3.27 7.24 -7.07
N LEU A 62 -4.24 6.52 -7.63
CA LEU A 62 -5.27 7.12 -8.49
C LEU A 62 -6.28 7.92 -7.65
N LEU A 63 -6.66 7.43 -6.48
CA LEU A 63 -7.58 8.13 -5.57
C LEU A 63 -7.06 9.51 -5.21
N TYR A 64 -5.78 9.61 -4.84
CA TYR A 64 -5.15 10.90 -4.53
C TYR A 64 -5.26 11.89 -5.70
N VAL A 65 -4.95 11.45 -6.92
CA VAL A 65 -5.03 12.32 -8.10
C VAL A 65 -6.47 12.77 -8.36
N LEU A 66 -7.45 11.87 -8.21
CA LEU A 66 -8.87 12.22 -8.33
C LEU A 66 -9.31 13.26 -7.29
N GLU A 67 -8.78 13.19 -6.07
CA GLU A 67 -9.09 14.14 -5.00
C GLU A 67 -8.46 15.52 -5.24
N GLN A 68 -7.25 15.55 -5.84
CA GLN A 68 -6.55 16.79 -6.15
C GLN A 68 -7.02 17.44 -7.46
N SER A 69 -7.78 16.72 -8.31
CA SER A 69 -8.23 17.18 -9.63
C SER A 69 -9.41 18.14 -9.53
N THR A 70 -9.51 19.05 -10.47
CA THR A 70 -10.74 19.82 -10.69
C THR A 70 -11.92 18.91 -11.04
N PRO A 71 -13.19 19.34 -10.83
CA PRO A 71 -14.34 18.51 -11.19
C PRO A 71 -14.32 18.00 -12.63
N ALA A 72 -13.93 18.84 -13.58
CA ALA A 72 -13.87 18.47 -15.01
C ALA A 72 -12.77 17.43 -15.29
N GLU A 73 -11.59 17.56 -14.68
CA GLU A 73 -10.51 16.59 -14.80
C GLU A 73 -10.88 15.26 -14.14
N ARG A 74 -11.50 15.30 -12.96
CA ARG A 74 -11.99 14.11 -12.26
C ARG A 74 -12.99 13.33 -13.11
N ASP A 75 -13.97 14.03 -13.70
CA ASP A 75 -14.98 13.41 -14.55
C ASP A 75 -14.32 12.77 -15.79
N LEU A 76 -13.33 13.42 -16.37
CA LEU A 76 -12.55 12.86 -17.49
C LEU A 76 -11.79 11.59 -17.09
N LEU A 77 -11.10 11.60 -15.94
CA LEU A 77 -10.36 10.45 -15.45
C LEU A 77 -11.29 9.26 -15.16
N LEU A 78 -12.43 9.51 -14.52
CA LEU A 78 -13.44 8.49 -14.24
C LEU A 78 -14.09 7.94 -15.51
N ALA A 79 -14.39 8.78 -16.49
CA ALA A 79 -14.90 8.35 -17.79
C ALA A 79 -13.89 7.43 -18.49
N LYS A 80 -12.60 7.80 -18.51
CA LYS A 80 -11.54 6.94 -19.07
C LYS A 80 -11.41 5.61 -18.33
N LEU A 81 -11.44 5.63 -16.99
CA LEU A 81 -11.39 4.41 -16.18
C LEU A 81 -12.58 3.49 -16.50
N SER A 82 -13.76 4.03 -16.68
CA SER A 82 -14.95 3.24 -17.02
C SER A 82 -14.85 2.54 -18.39
N ASP A 83 -14.09 3.12 -19.31
CA ASP A 83 -13.95 2.67 -20.70
C ASP A 83 -12.63 1.93 -21.01
N VAL A 84 -11.78 1.64 -20.01
CA VAL A 84 -10.45 1.00 -20.22
C VAL A 84 -10.52 -0.35 -20.95
N ARG A 85 -11.65 -1.06 -20.88
CA ARG A 85 -11.83 -2.36 -21.56
C ARG A 85 -12.01 -2.22 -23.06
N ASN A 86 -12.60 -1.10 -23.50
CA ASN A 86 -12.86 -0.81 -24.91
C ASN A 86 -11.68 -0.04 -25.53
N SER A 87 -10.95 0.74 -24.72
CA SER A 87 -9.88 1.61 -25.15
C SER A 87 -8.62 1.43 -24.29
N PRO A 88 -7.74 0.48 -24.64
CA PRO A 88 -6.53 0.20 -23.87
C PRO A 88 -5.60 1.42 -23.64
N ASP A 89 -5.61 2.39 -24.57
CA ASP A 89 -4.84 3.65 -24.46
C ASP A 89 -5.26 4.50 -23.24
N HIS A 90 -6.49 4.27 -22.72
CA HIS A 90 -6.95 4.94 -21.51
C HIS A 90 -6.14 4.51 -20.27
N VAL A 91 -5.63 3.28 -20.23
CA VAL A 91 -4.74 2.82 -19.15
C VAL A 91 -3.47 3.65 -19.12
N GLU A 92 -2.83 3.84 -20.27
CA GLU A 92 -1.60 4.65 -20.36
C GLU A 92 -1.86 6.10 -19.95
N TYR A 93 -2.99 6.67 -20.40
CA TYR A 93 -3.39 8.02 -20.00
C TYR A 93 -3.54 8.14 -18.48
N LEU A 94 -4.22 7.20 -17.84
CA LEU A 94 -4.44 7.17 -16.39
C LEU A 94 -3.12 6.98 -15.62
N CYS A 95 -2.23 6.08 -16.08
CA CYS A 95 -0.92 5.89 -15.46
C CYS A 95 -0.10 7.18 -15.49
N ARG A 96 -0.04 7.87 -16.64
CA ARG A 96 0.64 9.17 -16.77
C ARG A 96 0.00 10.25 -15.90
N ALA A 97 -1.32 10.24 -15.74
CA ALA A 97 -2.00 11.19 -14.86
C ALA A 97 -1.60 10.96 -13.39
N VAL A 98 -1.49 9.69 -12.97
CA VAL A 98 -1.03 9.34 -11.61
C VAL A 98 0.41 9.75 -11.38
N GLU A 99 1.31 9.48 -12.32
CA GLU A 99 2.72 9.87 -12.23
C GLU A 99 2.87 11.40 -12.11
N ARG A 100 2.23 12.16 -13.02
CA ARG A 100 2.31 13.62 -13.04
C ARG A 100 1.60 14.30 -11.88
N GLY A 101 0.51 13.69 -11.40
CA GLY A 101 -0.28 14.20 -10.28
C GLY A 101 0.32 13.88 -8.90
N GLY A 102 1.50 13.23 -8.81
CA GLY A 102 2.16 12.91 -7.57
C GLY A 102 1.50 11.77 -6.78
N GLY A 103 0.62 10.98 -7.41
CA GLY A 103 -0.10 9.89 -6.74
C GLY A 103 0.82 8.82 -6.17
N LEU A 104 1.90 8.48 -6.89
CA LEU A 104 2.88 7.51 -6.42
C LEU A 104 3.70 8.02 -5.23
N ASP A 105 4.07 9.29 -5.23
CA ASP A 105 4.84 9.89 -4.13
C ASP A 105 3.98 9.98 -2.86
N HIS A 106 2.71 10.36 -3.01
CA HIS A 106 1.76 10.33 -1.90
C HIS A 106 1.59 8.91 -1.34
N ALA A 107 1.43 7.90 -2.18
CA ALA A 107 1.31 6.53 -1.75
C ALA A 107 2.56 6.03 -1.00
N ARG A 108 3.78 6.38 -1.49
CA ARG A 108 5.03 6.07 -0.78
C ARG A 108 5.10 6.72 0.60
N GLN A 109 4.65 7.96 0.72
CA GLN A 109 4.58 8.65 2.01
C GLN A 109 3.60 7.95 2.95
N CYS A 110 2.39 7.66 2.51
CA CYS A 110 1.40 6.92 3.31
C CYS A 110 1.93 5.56 3.76
N MET A 111 2.59 4.82 2.86
CA MET A 111 3.20 3.53 3.19
C MET A 111 4.23 3.68 4.32
N ALA A 112 5.10 4.69 4.25
CA ALA A 112 6.10 4.96 5.29
C ALA A 112 5.44 5.32 6.63
N GLU A 113 4.39 6.14 6.62
CA GLU A 113 3.64 6.51 7.81
C GLU A 113 2.98 5.29 8.49
N TYR A 114 2.39 4.38 7.71
CA TYR A 114 1.78 3.16 8.25
C TYR A 114 2.83 2.18 8.78
N ARG A 115 4.01 2.08 8.14
CA ARG A 115 5.15 1.34 8.68
C ARG A 115 5.56 1.89 10.04
N ASP A 116 5.76 3.21 10.14
CA ASP A 116 6.21 3.84 11.37
C ASP A 116 5.18 3.69 12.49
N LYS A 117 3.88 3.82 12.18
CA LYS A 117 2.79 3.50 13.12
C LYS A 117 2.85 2.04 13.58
N ALA A 118 3.11 1.10 12.68
CA ALA A 118 3.27 -0.30 13.06
C ALA A 118 4.44 -0.49 14.02
N LEU A 119 5.61 0.04 13.68
CA LEU A 119 6.82 -0.09 14.49
C LEU A 119 6.68 0.54 15.88
N ALA A 120 5.90 1.62 16.02
CA ALA A 120 5.62 2.25 17.31
C ALA A 120 4.95 1.29 18.32
N PHE A 121 4.13 0.34 17.85
CA PHE A 121 3.54 -0.68 18.74
C PHE A 121 4.55 -1.72 19.25
N LEU A 122 5.74 -1.75 18.69
CA LEU A 122 6.85 -2.58 19.17
C LEU A 122 7.76 -1.84 20.18
N GLU A 123 7.52 -0.56 20.40
CA GLU A 123 8.22 0.20 21.44
C GLU A 123 7.83 -0.29 22.83
N GLY A 124 8.78 -0.27 23.76
CA GLY A 124 8.56 -0.75 25.12
C GLY A 124 8.66 -2.28 25.31
N TYR A 125 8.93 -3.05 24.24
CA TYR A 125 9.36 -4.43 24.38
C TYR A 125 10.88 -4.46 24.64
N PRO A 126 11.38 -5.39 25.51
CA PRO A 126 12.81 -5.53 25.75
C PRO A 126 13.53 -5.93 24.45
N ASP A 127 14.75 -5.44 24.28
CA ASP A 127 15.56 -5.84 23.12
C ASP A 127 15.78 -7.34 23.09
N SER A 128 15.53 -7.96 21.95
CA SER A 128 15.65 -9.40 21.74
C SER A 128 15.82 -9.70 20.25
N ASP A 129 16.34 -10.89 19.95
CA ASP A 129 16.45 -11.37 18.55
C ASP A 129 15.09 -11.40 17.86
N VAL A 130 14.02 -11.73 18.60
CA VAL A 130 12.65 -11.75 18.09
C VAL A 130 12.20 -10.33 17.73
N LEU A 131 12.43 -9.33 18.59
CA LEU A 131 12.07 -7.94 18.32
C LEU A 131 12.84 -7.40 17.10
N ARG A 132 14.14 -7.67 17.02
CA ARG A 132 14.96 -7.31 15.87
C ARG A 132 14.46 -7.97 14.59
N SER A 133 14.08 -9.25 14.65
CA SER A 133 13.52 -9.98 13.50
C SER A 133 12.18 -9.41 13.04
N LEU A 134 11.30 -8.99 13.96
CA LEU A 134 10.02 -8.34 13.60
C LEU A 134 10.24 -7.00 12.89
N ARG A 135 11.20 -6.20 13.35
CA ARG A 135 11.55 -4.93 12.69
C ARG A 135 12.14 -5.17 11.30
N LEU A 136 13.09 -6.09 11.19
CA LEU A 136 13.67 -6.47 9.89
C LEU A 136 12.60 -7.03 8.94
N PHE A 137 11.64 -7.80 9.45
CA PHE A 137 10.53 -8.31 8.64
C PHE A 137 9.65 -7.18 8.12
N ALA A 138 9.31 -6.19 8.96
CA ALA A 138 8.52 -5.04 8.55
C ALA A 138 9.24 -4.24 7.43
N ASP A 139 10.54 -3.98 7.58
CA ASP A 139 11.34 -3.29 6.56
C ASP A 139 11.47 -4.13 5.28
N PHE A 140 11.71 -5.43 5.40
CA PHE A 140 11.82 -6.35 4.25
C PHE A 140 10.54 -6.40 3.43
N VAL A 141 9.37 -6.51 4.09
CA VAL A 141 8.06 -6.56 3.42
C VAL A 141 7.83 -5.32 2.56
N LEU A 142 8.32 -4.16 2.98
CA LEU A 142 8.12 -2.89 2.28
C LEU A 142 9.25 -2.55 1.30
N SER A 143 10.45 -3.12 1.48
CA SER A 143 11.60 -2.88 0.59
C SER A 143 11.64 -3.80 -0.62
N ARG A 144 10.93 -4.94 -0.60
CA ARG A 144 10.94 -5.89 -1.71
C ARG A 144 10.36 -5.27 -3.00
N ASP A 145 11.01 -5.53 -4.12
CA ASP A 145 10.59 -5.07 -5.46
C ASP A 145 9.83 -6.16 -6.25
N LYS A 146 9.61 -7.33 -5.63
CA LYS A 146 8.90 -8.49 -6.21
C LYS A 146 8.00 -9.14 -5.18
#